data_d2a2eecb406a2a5d11790e1a64a1efd8
#
_entry.id   d2a2eecb406a2a5d11790e1a64a1efd8
#
_cell.length_a   1.000
_cell.length_b   1.000
_cell.length_c   1.000
_cell.angle_alpha   90.00
_cell.angle_beta   90.00
_cell.angle_gamma   90.00
#
_symmetry.space_group_name_H-M   'P 1'
#
loop_
_entity.id
_entity.type
_entity.pdbx_description
1 polymer ?
#
loop_
_entity_poly.entity_id
_entity_poly.type
_entity_poly.pdbx_seq_one_letter_code
_entity_poly.pdbx_strand_id
1 'polypeptide(L)'
;MKNLGYYNGTYGEIETISVPMNDRVCYFGDGVYDATYSRNYKIFALDEHIDRIYNSAALLRIEIGQTKEEMKEILQDMVNKMDTGSNFVYWQVTRGTGKRNHLFPTDGSKANLWIAISPKDIVDTYKKIKLITKEDTRFFHCNIKTLNLIPSVIATQDALEAGC
;
A
#
# COMPACT_ATOMS: atom_id res chain seq x y z
N MET A 1 -16.43 4.30 -11.01
CA MET A 1 -15.55 3.31 -11.68
C MET A 1 -15.57 2.02 -10.86
N LYS A 2 -15.48 0.87 -11.50
CA LYS A 2 -15.49 -0.45 -10.82
C LYS A 2 -14.24 -0.71 -10.00
N ASN A 3 -13.10 -0.24 -10.46
CA ASN A 3 -11.83 -0.16 -9.73
C ASN A 3 -11.05 1.05 -10.21
N LEU A 4 -10.04 1.49 -9.50
CA LEU A 4 -9.26 2.66 -9.87
C LEU A 4 -7.82 2.51 -9.43
N GLY A 5 -6.91 2.56 -10.41
CA GLY A 5 -5.48 2.65 -10.23
C GLY A 5 -4.96 4.07 -10.45
N TYR A 6 -3.86 4.38 -9.79
CA TYR A 6 -3.12 5.63 -9.95
C TYR A 6 -1.63 5.36 -9.88
N TYR A 7 -0.88 5.98 -10.76
CA TYR A 7 0.58 5.98 -10.71
C TYR A 7 1.12 7.38 -11.10
N ASN A 8 1.70 8.08 -10.16
CA ASN A 8 2.35 9.39 -10.36
C ASN A 8 1.53 10.38 -11.22
N GLY A 9 0.24 10.53 -10.95
CA GLY A 9 -0.65 11.44 -11.69
C GLY A 9 -1.44 10.80 -12.82
N THR A 10 -1.12 9.56 -13.22
CA THR A 10 -1.88 8.83 -14.24
C THR A 10 -2.96 7.98 -13.57
N TYR A 11 -4.21 8.11 -14.02
CA TYR A 11 -5.39 7.38 -13.56
C TYR A 11 -5.87 6.38 -14.61
N GLY A 12 -6.41 5.25 -14.17
CA GLY A 12 -7.01 4.25 -15.04
C GLY A 12 -7.59 3.08 -14.25
N GLU A 13 -8.17 2.09 -14.92
CA GLU A 13 -8.46 0.80 -14.29
C GLU A 13 -7.15 0.15 -13.82
N ILE A 14 -7.16 -0.55 -12.68
CA ILE A 14 -5.94 -1.10 -12.06
C ILE A 14 -5.13 -1.91 -13.10
N GLU A 15 -5.81 -2.68 -13.94
CA GLU A 15 -5.20 -3.55 -14.94
C GLU A 15 -4.54 -2.80 -16.10
N THR A 16 -4.84 -1.50 -16.26
CA THR A 16 -4.28 -0.65 -17.33
C THR A 16 -3.10 0.20 -16.88
N ILE A 17 -2.88 0.28 -15.57
CA ILE A 17 -1.76 1.05 -15.00
C ILE A 17 -0.48 0.22 -15.04
N SER A 18 0.57 0.80 -15.63
CA SER A 18 1.89 0.17 -15.70
C SER A 18 2.87 0.80 -14.73
N VAL A 19 3.63 -0.03 -14.07
CA VAL A 19 4.76 0.38 -13.20
C VAL A 19 6.07 0.07 -13.93
N PRO A 20 7.03 1.00 -13.97
CA PRO A 20 8.32 0.75 -14.62
C PRO A 20 9.02 -0.47 -14.01
N MET A 21 9.51 -1.37 -14.88
CA MET A 21 10.18 -2.60 -14.48
C MET A 21 11.45 -2.36 -13.64
N ASN A 22 12.05 -1.17 -13.78
CA ASN A 22 13.20 -0.71 -13.02
C ASN A 22 12.82 0.15 -11.79
N ASP A 23 11.56 0.15 -11.37
CA ASP A 23 11.21 0.64 -10.03
C ASP A 23 11.93 -0.23 -8.99
N ARG A 24 12.52 0.40 -7.99
CA ARG A 24 13.27 -0.29 -6.94
C ARG A 24 12.43 -1.27 -6.12
N VAL A 25 11.10 -1.08 -6.13
CA VAL A 25 10.17 -2.06 -5.53
C VAL A 25 10.24 -3.41 -6.21
N CYS A 26 10.41 -3.44 -7.54
CA CYS A 26 10.51 -4.69 -8.31
C CYS A 26 11.79 -5.48 -8.00
N TYR A 27 12.87 -4.79 -7.61
CA TYR A 27 14.14 -5.44 -7.26
C TYR A 27 14.25 -5.83 -5.79
N PHE A 28 13.76 -4.97 -4.88
CA PHE A 28 14.14 -5.02 -3.46
C PHE A 28 12.94 -4.93 -2.52
N GLY A 29 11.73 -4.67 -3.01
CA GLY A 29 10.63 -4.23 -2.14
C GLY A 29 10.94 -2.91 -1.43
N ASP A 30 11.74 -2.03 -2.07
CA ASP A 30 12.25 -0.78 -1.50
C ASP A 30 11.16 0.28 -1.45
N GLY A 31 10.31 0.18 -0.44
CA GLY A 31 9.17 1.07 -0.27
C GLY A 31 8.35 0.73 0.96
N VAL A 32 7.34 1.54 1.18
CA VAL A 32 6.37 1.45 2.26
C VAL A 32 4.96 1.46 1.70
N TYR A 33 4.00 0.91 2.43
CA TYR A 33 2.60 0.94 2.05
C TYR A 33 1.70 1.30 3.23
N ASP A 34 0.47 1.65 2.91
CA ASP A 34 -0.61 1.67 3.86
C ASP A 34 -1.91 1.19 3.21
N ALA A 35 -2.87 0.79 4.01
CA ALA A 35 -4.17 0.35 3.54
C ALA A 35 -5.24 0.57 4.61
N THR A 36 -6.43 0.93 4.14
CA THR A 36 -7.63 1.10 4.97
C THR A 36 -8.88 0.82 4.15
N TYR A 37 -10.04 1.08 4.72
CA TYR A 37 -11.32 0.95 4.04
C TYR A 37 -12.01 2.30 3.90
N SER A 38 -12.86 2.45 2.90
CA SER A 38 -13.88 3.50 2.90
C SER A 38 -15.27 2.91 3.17
N ARG A 39 -16.14 3.72 3.76
CA ARG A 39 -17.57 3.46 3.92
C ARG A 39 -18.34 4.74 3.66
N ASN A 40 -19.39 4.66 2.85
CA ASN A 40 -20.13 5.84 2.42
C ASN A 40 -19.22 6.95 1.88
N TYR A 41 -18.22 6.55 1.07
CA TYR A 41 -17.18 7.43 0.49
C TYR A 41 -16.24 8.12 1.51
N LYS A 42 -16.31 7.78 2.78
CA LYS A 42 -15.41 8.31 3.81
C LYS A 42 -14.31 7.28 4.09
N ILE A 43 -13.07 7.69 3.99
CA ILE A 43 -11.91 6.86 4.32
C ILE A 43 -11.79 6.77 5.83
N PHE A 44 -11.65 5.55 6.36
CA PHE A 44 -11.51 5.31 7.79
C PHE A 44 -10.13 5.72 8.29
N ALA A 45 -10.09 6.48 9.39
CA ALA A 45 -8.86 6.89 10.10
C ALA A 45 -7.77 7.45 9.16
N LEU A 46 -8.16 8.31 8.19
CA LEU A 46 -7.26 8.77 7.13
C LEU A 46 -6.02 9.46 7.70
N ASP A 47 -6.16 10.30 8.72
CA ASP A 47 -5.06 11.06 9.30
C ASP A 47 -4.01 10.13 9.93
N GLU A 48 -4.44 9.13 10.69
CA GLU A 48 -3.57 8.16 11.35
C GLU A 48 -2.84 7.28 10.33
N HIS A 49 -3.50 6.90 9.24
CA HIS A 49 -2.89 6.14 8.15
C HIS A 49 -1.86 6.99 7.38
N ILE A 50 -2.15 8.25 7.14
CA ILE A 50 -1.20 9.19 6.52
C ILE A 50 0.00 9.40 7.42
N ASP A 51 -0.19 9.64 8.71
CA ASP A 51 0.92 9.80 9.66
C ASP A 51 1.80 8.55 9.68
N ARG A 52 1.22 7.36 9.63
CA ARG A 52 1.96 6.10 9.65
C ARG A 52 2.81 5.89 8.39
N ILE A 53 2.29 6.17 7.19
CA ILE A 53 3.08 5.99 5.96
C ILE A 53 4.22 7.00 5.89
N TYR A 54 4.00 8.25 6.29
CA TYR A 54 5.07 9.26 6.33
C TYR A 54 6.14 8.92 7.36
N ASN A 55 5.75 8.43 8.55
CA ASN A 55 6.70 7.93 9.54
C ASN A 55 7.49 6.73 9.01
N SER A 56 6.83 5.76 8.38
CA SER A 56 7.51 4.60 7.79
C SER A 56 8.46 4.98 6.66
N ALA A 57 8.08 5.92 5.80
CA ALA A 57 8.93 6.45 4.75
C ALA A 57 10.18 7.16 5.32
N ALA A 58 10.00 7.98 6.36
CA ALA A 58 11.10 8.67 7.04
C ALA A 58 12.11 7.67 7.65
N LEU A 59 11.64 6.59 8.27
CA LEU A 59 12.50 5.52 8.82
C LEU A 59 13.32 4.82 7.72
N LEU A 60 12.80 4.71 6.49
CA LEU A 60 13.54 4.23 5.32
C LEU A 60 14.29 5.35 4.58
N ARG A 61 14.23 6.59 5.05
CA ARG A 61 14.81 7.76 4.38
C ARG A 61 14.29 7.91 2.93
N ILE A 62 12.98 7.73 2.74
CA ILE A 62 12.26 7.99 1.49
C ILE A 62 11.54 9.31 1.64
N GLU A 63 11.84 10.26 0.76
CA GLU A 63 11.14 11.55 0.68
C GLU A 63 9.90 11.39 -0.22
N ILE A 64 8.72 11.48 0.38
CA ILE A 64 7.45 11.49 -0.35
C ILE A 64 7.31 12.84 -1.05
N GLY A 65 7.01 12.83 -2.35
CA GLY A 65 6.92 14.06 -3.14
C GLY A 65 5.67 14.91 -2.85
N GLN A 66 4.63 14.31 -2.28
CA GLN A 66 3.39 14.98 -1.88
C GLN A 66 3.47 15.42 -0.42
N THR A 67 2.79 16.49 -0.07
CA THR A 67 2.46 16.82 1.33
C THR A 67 1.39 15.85 1.86
N LYS A 68 1.22 15.80 3.19
CA LYS A 68 0.17 14.98 3.80
C LYS A 68 -1.22 15.37 3.31
N GLU A 69 -1.47 16.66 3.17
CA GLU A 69 -2.73 17.22 2.69
C GLU A 69 -3.00 16.82 1.24
N GLU A 70 -2.03 16.98 0.36
CA GLU A 70 -2.14 16.54 -1.05
C GLU A 70 -2.41 15.04 -1.17
N MET A 71 -1.75 14.21 -0.33
CA MET A 71 -1.99 12.77 -0.30
C MET A 71 -3.43 12.44 0.11
N LYS A 72 -3.95 13.11 1.14
CA LYS A 72 -5.34 12.96 1.58
C LYS A 72 -6.32 13.34 0.49
N GLU A 73 -6.09 14.45 -0.18
CA GLU A 73 -6.92 14.94 -1.29
C GLU A 73 -6.94 13.94 -2.45
N ILE A 74 -5.78 13.42 -2.85
CA ILE A 74 -5.68 12.39 -3.91
C ILE A 74 -6.49 11.14 -3.54
N LEU A 75 -6.30 10.61 -2.33
CA LEU A 75 -7.00 9.41 -1.86
C LEU A 75 -8.51 9.62 -1.80
N GLN A 76 -8.96 10.75 -1.25
CA GLN A 76 -10.38 11.06 -1.12
C GLN A 76 -11.03 11.32 -2.49
N ASP A 77 -10.34 12.01 -3.39
CA ASP A 77 -10.82 12.23 -4.76
C ASP A 77 -10.98 10.90 -5.52
N MET A 78 -10.02 9.98 -5.37
CA MET A 78 -10.12 8.65 -5.97
C MET A 78 -11.29 7.83 -5.40
N VAL A 79 -11.52 7.86 -4.08
CA VAL A 79 -12.67 7.19 -3.47
C VAL A 79 -13.99 7.76 -3.99
N ASN A 80 -14.08 9.07 -4.17
CA ASN A 80 -15.28 9.73 -4.69
C ASN A 80 -15.60 9.37 -6.16
N LYS A 81 -14.62 8.90 -6.93
CA LYS A 81 -14.79 8.43 -8.32
C LYS A 81 -15.26 6.98 -8.42
N MET A 82 -15.30 6.24 -7.33
CA MET A 82 -15.76 4.85 -7.31
C MET A 82 -17.29 4.76 -7.43
N ASP A 83 -17.78 3.65 -8.00
CA ASP A 83 -19.23 3.38 -8.12
C ASP A 83 -19.87 3.02 -6.77
N THR A 84 -19.08 2.67 -5.77
CA THR A 84 -19.53 2.34 -4.42
C THR A 84 -18.72 3.08 -3.37
N GLY A 85 -19.37 3.41 -2.25
CA GLY A 85 -18.70 4.03 -1.10
C GLY A 85 -17.96 3.05 -0.19
N SER A 86 -18.08 1.73 -0.40
CA SER A 86 -17.41 0.68 0.36
C SER A 86 -16.25 0.12 -0.45
N ASN A 87 -15.02 0.48 -0.11
CA ASN A 87 -13.84 0.11 -0.87
C ASN A 87 -12.68 -0.27 0.03
N PHE A 88 -11.80 -1.12 -0.47
CA PHE A 88 -10.44 -1.26 0.03
C PHE A 88 -9.56 -0.21 -0.64
N VAL A 89 -8.90 0.59 0.17
CA VAL A 89 -8.02 1.69 -0.27
C VAL A 89 -6.60 1.30 0.09
N TYR A 90 -5.79 1.03 -0.91
CA TYR A 90 -4.38 0.65 -0.77
C TYR A 90 -3.49 1.68 -1.47
N TRP A 91 -2.40 2.08 -0.86
CA TRP A 91 -1.38 2.90 -1.51
C TRP A 91 0.01 2.55 -1.02
N GLN A 92 1.00 2.81 -1.87
CA GLN A 92 2.41 2.62 -1.54
C GLN A 92 3.27 3.73 -2.14
N VAL A 93 4.41 3.94 -1.49
CA VAL A 93 5.47 4.83 -1.95
C VAL A 93 6.74 4.01 -2.08
N THR A 94 7.36 4.04 -3.26
CA THR A 94 8.67 3.41 -3.50
C THR A 94 9.77 4.45 -3.49
N ARG A 95 11.04 4.03 -3.34
CA ARG A 95 12.18 4.96 -3.45
C ARG A 95 12.38 5.48 -4.88
N GLY A 96 11.60 5.04 -5.85
CA GLY A 96 11.66 5.47 -7.23
C GLY A 96 12.29 4.47 -8.18
N THR A 97 12.49 4.92 -9.41
CA THR A 97 13.09 4.12 -10.49
C THR A 97 14.59 4.35 -10.59
N GLY A 98 15.35 3.32 -10.99
CA GLY A 98 16.77 3.46 -11.17
C GLY A 98 17.46 2.15 -11.58
N LYS A 99 18.77 2.21 -11.75
CA LYS A 99 19.59 1.01 -11.97
C LYS A 99 19.57 0.12 -10.73
N ARG A 100 19.64 -1.20 -10.94
CA ARG A 100 19.72 -2.18 -9.85
C ARG A 100 21.06 -2.03 -9.09
N ASN A 101 21.00 -1.28 -8.00
CA ASN A 101 22.12 -1.06 -7.06
C ASN A 101 21.55 -0.96 -5.65
N HIS A 102 22.22 -1.51 -4.63
CA HIS A 102 21.79 -1.42 -3.23
C HIS A 102 21.97 -0.01 -2.63
N LEU A 103 22.87 0.81 -3.17
CA LEU A 103 22.99 2.20 -2.77
C LEU A 103 21.72 2.99 -3.13
N PHE A 104 21.45 4.04 -2.37
CA PHE A 104 20.38 4.96 -2.73
C PHE A 104 20.71 5.64 -4.07
N PRO A 105 19.68 5.94 -4.88
CA PRO A 105 19.87 6.69 -6.12
C PRO A 105 20.56 8.05 -5.83
N THR A 106 21.50 8.41 -6.68
CA THR A 106 22.21 9.71 -6.60
C THR A 106 21.93 10.59 -7.81
N ASP A 107 21.04 10.13 -8.70
CA ASP A 107 20.69 10.76 -9.98
C ASP A 107 19.49 11.70 -9.89
N GLY A 108 19.01 12.01 -8.69
CA GLY A 108 17.83 12.84 -8.46
C GLY A 108 16.49 12.11 -8.65
N SER A 109 16.50 10.78 -8.71
CA SER A 109 15.28 9.97 -8.78
C SER A 109 14.34 10.32 -7.63
N LYS A 110 13.05 10.51 -7.95
CA LYS A 110 11.99 10.82 -6.98
C LYS A 110 11.26 9.55 -6.58
N ALA A 111 10.65 9.58 -5.38
CA ALA A 111 9.75 8.53 -4.94
C ALA A 111 8.56 8.39 -5.90
N ASN A 112 8.09 7.15 -6.11
CA ASN A 112 6.90 6.89 -6.89
C ASN A 112 5.74 6.58 -5.96
N LEU A 113 4.59 7.20 -6.23
CA LEU A 113 3.32 6.92 -5.57
C LEU A 113 2.42 6.12 -6.50
N TRP A 114 1.93 4.97 -6.03
CA TRP A 114 0.81 4.33 -6.68
C TRP A 114 -0.28 3.93 -5.68
N ILE A 115 -1.52 3.95 -6.18
CA ILE A 115 -2.72 3.70 -5.38
C ILE A 115 -3.60 2.71 -6.14
N ALA A 116 -4.24 1.80 -5.41
CA ALA A 116 -5.24 0.89 -5.95
C ALA A 116 -6.47 0.92 -5.05
N ILE A 117 -7.64 1.20 -5.64
CA ILE A 117 -8.93 1.19 -4.95
C ILE A 117 -9.83 0.17 -5.63
N SER A 118 -10.39 -0.74 -4.84
CA SER A 118 -11.31 -1.76 -5.31
C SER A 118 -12.51 -1.89 -4.37
N PRO A 119 -13.71 -2.20 -4.89
CA PRO A 119 -14.88 -2.47 -4.07
C PRO A 119 -14.59 -3.59 -3.07
N LYS A 120 -14.90 -3.36 -1.83
CA LYS A 120 -14.79 -4.38 -0.78
C LYS A 120 -15.67 -4.01 0.40
N ASP A 121 -16.54 -4.94 0.77
CA ASP A 121 -17.36 -4.79 1.96
C ASP A 121 -16.51 -4.89 3.23
N ILE A 122 -16.95 -4.18 4.27
CA ILE A 122 -16.33 -4.26 5.59
C ILE A 122 -16.65 -5.63 6.19
N VAL A 123 -15.61 -6.31 6.62
CA VAL A 123 -15.75 -7.63 7.26
C VAL A 123 -16.51 -7.50 8.58
N ASP A 124 -17.48 -8.38 8.81
CA ASP A 124 -18.14 -8.50 10.10
C ASP A 124 -17.12 -8.95 11.18
N THR A 125 -16.77 -8.03 12.06
CA THR A 125 -15.79 -8.27 13.12
C THR A 125 -16.30 -9.19 14.23
N TYR A 126 -17.59 -9.50 14.27
CA TYR A 126 -18.20 -10.44 15.22
C TYR A 126 -18.26 -11.87 14.67
N LYS A 127 -17.95 -12.07 13.40
CA LYS A 127 -17.92 -13.40 12.80
C LYS A 127 -16.80 -14.23 13.41
N LYS A 128 -17.16 -15.42 13.93
CA LYS A 128 -16.18 -16.38 14.43
C LYS A 128 -15.31 -16.92 13.29
N ILE A 129 -14.00 -16.94 13.50
CA ILE A 129 -13.02 -17.48 12.56
C ILE A 129 -12.17 -18.54 13.25
N LYS A 130 -11.60 -19.46 12.49
CA LYS A 130 -10.58 -20.39 12.96
C LYS A 130 -9.21 -19.75 12.78
N LEU A 131 -8.28 -20.09 13.67
CA LEU A 131 -6.91 -19.57 13.67
C LEU A 131 -5.92 -20.70 13.89
N ILE A 132 -4.74 -20.54 13.35
CA ILE A 132 -3.54 -21.28 13.76
C ILE A 132 -2.52 -20.31 14.37
N THR A 133 -1.61 -20.82 15.16
CA THR A 133 -0.44 -20.08 15.64
C THR A 133 0.79 -20.50 14.86
N LYS A 134 1.64 -19.54 14.53
CA LYS A 134 2.91 -19.77 13.84
C LYS A 134 4.02 -18.95 14.49
N GLU A 135 5.26 -19.40 14.33
CA GLU A 135 6.42 -18.59 14.64
C GLU A 135 6.44 -17.34 13.77
N ASP A 136 6.73 -16.19 14.36
CA ASP A 136 6.89 -14.93 13.63
C ASP A 136 8.28 -14.87 13.00
N THR A 137 8.33 -15.13 11.71
CA THR A 137 9.57 -15.09 10.91
C THR A 137 9.82 -13.77 10.19
N ARG A 138 9.05 -12.71 10.53
CA ARG A 138 9.29 -11.38 9.99
C ARG A 138 10.65 -10.86 10.45
N PHE A 139 11.29 -10.07 9.59
CA PHE A 139 12.60 -9.53 9.90
C PHE A 139 12.55 -8.35 10.90
N PHE A 140 13.74 -7.90 11.34
CA PHE A 140 13.91 -6.99 12.49
C PHE A 140 13.17 -5.64 12.40
N HIS A 141 12.90 -5.13 11.20
CA HIS A 141 12.28 -3.81 10.98
C HIS A 141 10.74 -3.83 10.99
N CYS A 142 10.10 -4.60 11.87
CA CYS A 142 8.64 -4.73 11.94
C CYS A 142 7.91 -3.44 12.37
N ASN A 143 8.61 -2.46 12.90
CA ASN A 143 8.09 -1.11 13.18
C ASN A 143 7.89 -0.26 11.91
N ILE A 144 8.39 -0.69 10.76
CA ILE A 144 8.22 -0.04 9.47
C ILE A 144 7.21 -0.84 8.64
N LYS A 145 6.21 -0.17 8.09
CA LYS A 145 5.22 -0.81 7.22
C LYS A 145 5.79 -1.00 5.80
N THR A 146 6.77 -1.91 5.69
CA THR A 146 7.52 -2.19 4.45
C THR A 146 6.72 -3.04 3.47
N LEU A 147 7.13 -3.05 2.20
CA LEU A 147 6.58 -3.91 1.13
C LEU A 147 7.09 -5.36 1.17
N ASN A 148 7.93 -5.72 2.13
CA ASN A 148 8.51 -7.06 2.26
C ASN A 148 7.58 -7.99 3.06
N LEU A 149 6.57 -8.56 2.42
CA LEU A 149 5.45 -9.27 3.04
C LEU A 149 5.49 -10.80 2.86
N ILE A 150 6.59 -11.38 2.41
CA ILE A 150 6.70 -12.84 2.18
C ILE A 150 6.28 -13.68 3.41
N PRO A 151 6.73 -13.39 4.65
CA PRO A 151 6.29 -14.17 5.81
C PRO A 151 4.77 -14.11 6.05
N SER A 152 4.14 -12.96 5.77
CA SER A 152 2.68 -12.82 5.89
C SER A 152 1.94 -13.61 4.81
N VAL A 153 2.48 -13.65 3.59
CA VAL A 153 1.92 -14.45 2.47
C VAL A 153 1.93 -15.93 2.85
N ILE A 154 3.06 -16.45 3.30
CA ILE A 154 3.22 -17.86 3.70
C ILE A 154 2.28 -18.19 4.88
N ALA A 155 2.24 -17.33 5.91
CA ALA A 155 1.38 -17.57 7.07
C ALA A 155 -0.11 -17.61 6.69
N THR A 156 -0.55 -16.78 5.75
CA THR A 156 -1.94 -16.77 5.24
C THR A 156 -2.25 -18.05 4.48
N GLN A 157 -1.31 -18.52 3.63
CA GLN A 157 -1.47 -19.76 2.87
C GLN A 157 -1.55 -20.98 3.81
N ASP A 158 -0.69 -21.06 4.80
CA ASP A 158 -0.70 -22.15 5.78
C ASP A 158 -2.01 -22.18 6.59
N ALA A 159 -2.57 -21.02 6.94
CA ALA A 159 -3.86 -20.95 7.61
C ALA A 159 -5.00 -21.47 6.71
N LEU A 160 -4.99 -21.11 5.42
CA LEU A 160 -5.95 -21.61 4.44
C LEU A 160 -5.85 -23.14 4.29
N GLU A 161 -4.65 -23.71 4.17
CA GLU A 161 -4.42 -25.16 4.06
C GLU A 161 -4.82 -25.90 5.34
N ALA A 162 -4.74 -25.28 6.50
CA ALA A 162 -5.23 -25.79 7.77
C ALA A 162 -6.77 -25.66 7.93
N GLY A 163 -7.48 -25.13 6.93
CA GLY A 163 -8.94 -24.98 6.96
C GLY A 163 -9.42 -23.81 7.84
N CYS A 164 -8.64 -22.74 7.96
CA CYS A 164 -8.94 -21.52 8.72
C CYS A 164 -9.43 -20.39 7.81
#